data_f4aa5195e62b0cffb19b25ff6edcb8ba
#
_entry.id   f4aa5195e62b0cffb19b25ff6edcb8ba
#
_cell.length_a   1.000
_cell.length_b   1.000
_cell.length_c   1.000
_cell.angle_alpha   90.00
_cell.angle_beta   90.00
_cell.angle_gamma   90.00
#
_symmetry.space_group_name_H-M   'P 1'
#
loop_
_entity.id
_entity.type
_entity.pdbx_description
1 polymer ?
#
loop_
_entity_poly.entity_id
_entity_poly.type
_entity_poly.pdbx_seq_one_letter_code
_entity_poly.pdbx_strand_id
1 'polypeptide(L)' 'MEIRVLKYFLTVVREESISRAAEVLHITQPTLSRQLAQMEE' A
#
# COMPACT_ATOMS: atom_id res chain seq x y z
N MET A 1 -7.37 0.05 -12.95
CA MET A 1 -6.50 0.31 -11.79
C MET A 1 -6.97 1.55 -11.06
N GLU A 2 -7.07 1.48 -9.76
CA GLU A 2 -7.52 2.62 -8.98
C GLU A 2 -6.33 3.47 -8.54
N ILE A 3 -6.55 4.77 -8.54
CA ILE A 3 -5.52 5.71 -8.11
C ILE A 3 -5.11 5.42 -6.66
N ARG A 4 -6.06 4.99 -5.84
CA ARG A 4 -5.78 4.69 -4.44
C ARG A 4 -4.74 3.58 -4.31
N VAL A 5 -4.88 2.53 -5.11
CA VAL A 5 -3.96 1.40 -5.05
C VAL A 5 -2.57 1.83 -5.52
N LEU A 6 -2.53 2.64 -6.56
CA LEU A 6 -1.26 3.16 -7.06
C LEU A 6 -0.58 3.99 -5.97
N LYS A 7 -1.35 4.80 -5.27
CA LYS A 7 -0.82 5.62 -4.20
C LYS A 7 -0.23 4.77 -3.09
N TYR A 8 -0.91 3.67 -2.75
CA TYR A 8 -0.41 2.76 -1.72
C TYR A 8 0.92 2.15 -2.15
N PHE A 9 0.99 1.73 -3.41
CA PHE A 9 2.21 1.13 -3.93
C PHE A 9 3.37 2.11 -3.85
N LEU A 10 3.14 3.34 -4.28
CA LEU A 10 4.19 4.36 -4.25
C LEU A 10 4.64 4.65 -2.82
N THR A 11 3.71 4.62 -1.88
CA THR A 11 4.05 4.85 -0.48
C THR A 11 4.96 3.74 0.02
N VAL A 12 4.66 2.49 -0.33
CA VAL A 12 5.50 1.37 0.09
C VAL A 12 6.91 1.52 -0.46
N VAL A 13 7.02 1.89 -1.72
CA VAL A 13 8.34 2.07 -2.35
C VAL A 13 9.09 3.21 -1.66
N ARG A 14 8.39 4.29 -1.40
CA ARG A 14 9.00 5.47 -0.79
C ARG A 14 9.50 5.18 0.61
N GLU A 15 8.70 4.46 1.41
CA GLU A 15 9.07 4.15 2.79
C GLU A 15 10.00 2.96 2.87
N GLU A 16 10.11 2.20 1.79
CA GLU A 16 10.94 1.00 1.73
C GLU A 16 10.52 -0.01 2.79
N SER A 17 9.24 0.02 3.17
CA SER A 17 8.73 -0.86 4.20
C SER A 17 7.21 -0.84 4.15
N ILE A 18 6.62 -2.03 4.10
CA ILE A 18 5.17 -2.12 4.08
C ILE A 18 4.58 -1.72 5.43
N SER A 19 5.30 -2.02 6.52
CA SER A 19 4.83 -1.65 7.85
C SER A 19 4.78 -0.14 8.00
N ARG A 20 5.84 0.54 7.57
CA ARG A 20 5.89 1.99 7.65
C ARG A 20 4.83 2.62 6.75
N ALA A 21 4.66 2.05 5.56
CA ALA A 21 3.68 2.58 4.64
C ALA A 21 2.28 2.50 5.23
N ALA A 22 1.97 1.39 5.90
CA ALA A 22 0.66 1.25 6.53
C ALA A 22 0.44 2.32 7.59
N GLU A 23 1.49 2.63 8.37
CA GLU A 23 1.39 3.67 9.37
C GLU A 23 1.16 5.04 8.75
N VAL A 24 1.89 5.32 7.69
CA VAL A 24 1.78 6.60 7.00
C VAL A 24 0.36 6.75 6.41
N LEU A 25 -0.18 5.65 5.92
CA LEU A 25 -1.49 5.67 5.30
C LEU A 25 -2.63 5.50 6.30
N HIS A 26 -2.30 5.27 7.58
CA HIS A 26 -3.29 5.12 8.65
C HIS A 26 -4.20 3.92 8.40
N ILE A 27 -3.59 2.82 7.91
CA ILE A 27 -4.33 1.57 7.71
C ILE A 27 -3.50 0.46 8.30
N THR A 28 -4.13 -0.71 8.44
CA THR A 28 -3.43 -1.86 8.98
C THR A 28 -2.59 -2.51 7.88
N GLN A 29 -1.54 -3.22 8.29
CA GLN A 29 -0.66 -3.88 7.33
C GLN A 29 -1.40 -4.91 6.48
N PRO A 30 -2.26 -5.77 7.06
CA PRO A 30 -3.01 -6.72 6.24
C PRO A 30 -3.89 -6.03 5.20
N THR A 31 -4.47 -4.88 5.55
CA THR A 31 -5.29 -4.13 4.61
C THR A 31 -4.44 -3.64 3.45
N LEU A 32 -3.26 -3.11 3.76
CA LEU A 32 -2.36 -2.61 2.72
C LEU A 32 -1.93 -3.74 1.80
N SER A 33 -1.57 -4.89 2.36
CA SER A 33 -1.16 -6.04 1.56
C SER A 33 -2.28 -6.47 0.62
N ARG A 34 -3.51 -6.47 1.12
CA ARG A 34 -4.66 -6.87 0.31
C ARG A 34 -4.86 -5.90 -0.86
N GLN A 35 -4.72 -4.60 -0.59
CA GLN A 35 -4.89 -3.61 -1.63
C GLN A 35 -3.83 -3.76 -2.71
N LEU A 36 -2.59 -4.04 -2.30
CA LEU A 36 -1.51 -4.21 -3.27
C LEU A 36 -1.71 -5.45 -4.11
N ALA A 37 -2.27 -6.50 -3.52
CA ALA A 37 -2.51 -7.73 -4.25
C ALA A 37 -3.49 -7.51 -5.39
N GLN A 38 -4.39 -6.57 -5.25
CA GLN A 38 -5.38 -6.29 -6.28
C GLN A 38 -4.76 -5.65 -7.52
N MET A 39 -3.54 -5.18 -7.41
CA MET A 39 -2.87 -4.58 -8.55
C MET A 39 -2.43 -5.60 -9.58
N GLU A 40 -2.38 -6.84 -9.20
CA GLU A 40 -1.86 -7.87 -10.07
C GLU A 40 -2.87 -8.37 -11.09
N GLU A 41 -3.95 -7.72 -11.18
CA GLU A 41 -4.97 -8.08 -12.14
C GLU A 41 -4.44 -8.15 -13.59
#